data_cb793dcb559940a5d4fc365775fafd76
#
_entry.id   cb793dcb559940a5d4fc365775fafd76
#
_cell.length_a   1.000
_cell.length_b   1.000
_cell.length_c   1.000
_cell.angle_alpha   90.00
_cell.angle_beta   90.00
_cell.angle_gamma   90.00
#
_symmetry.space_group_name_H-M   'P 1'
#
loop_
_entity.id
_entity.type
_entity.pdbx_description
1 polymer ?
#
loop_
_entity_poly.entity_id
_entity_poly.type
_entity_poly.pdbx_seq_one_letter_code
_entity_poly.pdbx_strand_id
1 'polypeptide(L)'
;MILSEPRVPRGGQRASTPSTRVPGPRQGTAVLKAGFAPPADQDRALAKGHQWSWAIVLLVLGAACYNAVLAFLNARGLTMQKSDVVLAEIALLSTGGLLILACGPRRGDTAPAALGAFFVLDALIVSMLGNSIFVDMARNAAIIAVFMMLGSRISERDLHRCFMLAAIAVAAVLLLEMASVEKYASWFAPADYFAQTRGIAKEAFDQLGLFGNSLGFDSRFAIVTLMDHRACSLFLEQVSLANFGVILVILLACDWNRLSLLSKGVFAALAVLIILTTNSRLALGLTLMTPVACLLTLRWNRFLTLLVMPATLLGAAVIGANATAAADDLPGRLEKTVKVLGSLDIDAISGLEVLKAPIFADSGYAYVIYASTILGMLVLWLFVSLVASQSQPRVMRCSLLLNLYVFSSLTISGNSVFSIKTAALLWLLVGHVRGEALTREAGTNSLLDSNKFRGQRGRMSFAGCSPSLIADSS
;
A
#
# COMPACT_ATOMS: atom_id res chain seq x y z
N MET A 1 -53.54 7.92 16.36
CA MET A 1 -54.03 8.04 14.98
C MET A 1 -53.58 6.84 14.22
N ILE A 2 -54.41 5.83 14.10
CA ILE A 2 -54.13 4.48 13.59
C ILE A 2 -54.44 4.55 12.08
N LEU A 3 -53.47 4.24 11.24
CA LEU A 3 -53.69 4.06 9.80
C LEU A 3 -53.36 2.63 9.41
N SER A 4 -54.37 1.98 8.91
CA SER A 4 -54.50 0.60 8.49
C SER A 4 -53.73 0.26 7.22
N GLU A 5 -53.11 -0.93 7.20
CA GLU A 5 -52.55 -1.59 6.01
C GLU A 5 -53.66 -2.08 5.04
N PRO A 6 -53.42 -2.03 3.73
CA PRO A 6 -54.25 -2.75 2.76
C PRO A 6 -53.65 -4.15 2.44
N ARG A 7 -54.50 -5.17 2.61
CA ARG A 7 -54.27 -6.57 2.18
C ARG A 7 -54.29 -6.66 0.65
N VAL A 8 -53.30 -7.36 0.07
CA VAL A 8 -53.30 -7.79 -1.33
C VAL A 8 -53.73 -9.27 -1.41
N PRO A 9 -54.63 -9.63 -2.35
CA PRO A 9 -55.17 -10.97 -2.46
C PRO A 9 -54.20 -11.94 -3.20
N ARG A 10 -54.05 -13.16 -2.67
CA ARG A 10 -53.47 -14.32 -3.33
C ARG A 10 -54.46 -14.93 -4.33
N GLY A 11 -54.08 -15.12 -5.57
CA GLY A 11 -54.80 -15.93 -6.54
C GLY A 11 -54.11 -16.00 -7.87
N GLY A 12 -53.61 -17.19 -8.24
CA GLY A 12 -52.99 -17.40 -9.56
C GLY A 12 -52.51 -18.84 -9.70
N GLN A 13 -53.43 -19.69 -10.21
CA GLN A 13 -53.20 -21.10 -10.54
C GLN A 13 -52.07 -21.28 -11.54
N ARG A 14 -51.15 -22.23 -11.23
CA ARG A 14 -50.16 -22.73 -12.15
C ARG A 14 -50.79 -23.73 -13.12
N ALA A 15 -50.87 -23.40 -14.41
CA ALA A 15 -51.12 -24.33 -15.49
C ALA A 15 -49.85 -25.12 -15.79
N SER A 16 -49.94 -26.43 -15.69
CA SER A 16 -48.91 -27.39 -16.06
C SER A 16 -48.93 -27.62 -17.57
N THR A 17 -47.85 -27.24 -18.26
CA THR A 17 -47.59 -27.61 -19.67
C THR A 17 -46.83 -28.93 -19.75
N PRO A 18 -47.22 -29.89 -20.57
CA PRO A 18 -46.52 -31.16 -20.71
C PRO A 18 -45.22 -30.99 -21.53
N SER A 19 -44.11 -31.41 -20.92
CA SER A 19 -42.79 -31.47 -21.55
C SER A 19 -42.70 -32.63 -22.54
N THR A 20 -42.72 -32.34 -23.82
CA THR A 20 -42.32 -33.28 -24.88
C THR A 20 -40.80 -33.43 -24.88
N ARG A 21 -40.32 -34.59 -24.40
CA ARG A 21 -38.92 -35.02 -24.51
C ARG A 21 -38.62 -35.40 -25.98
N VAL A 22 -37.78 -34.62 -26.61
CA VAL A 22 -37.10 -34.99 -27.89
C VAL A 22 -35.80 -35.72 -27.49
N PRO A 23 -35.55 -36.95 -27.96
CA PRO A 23 -34.31 -37.65 -27.73
C PRO A 23 -33.25 -37.09 -28.67
N GLY A 24 -32.29 -36.29 -28.13
CA GLY A 24 -31.10 -35.84 -28.83
C GLY A 24 -30.07 -36.96 -28.97
N PRO A 25 -29.31 -36.97 -30.10
CA PRO A 25 -28.31 -38.02 -30.36
C PRO A 25 -27.14 -37.90 -29.36
N ARG A 26 -26.85 -38.97 -28.63
CA ARG A 26 -25.64 -39.13 -27.83
C ARG A 26 -24.44 -39.21 -28.78
N GLN A 27 -23.83 -38.08 -29.09
CA GLN A 27 -22.46 -38.04 -29.58
C GLN A 27 -21.53 -38.02 -28.37
N GLY A 28 -20.95 -39.18 -28.07
CA GLY A 28 -19.84 -39.36 -27.13
C GLY A 28 -18.60 -38.66 -27.70
N THR A 29 -18.45 -37.38 -27.45
CA THR A 29 -17.18 -36.69 -27.61
C THR A 29 -16.33 -37.03 -26.39
N ALA A 30 -15.46 -38.05 -26.55
CA ALA A 30 -14.30 -38.23 -25.70
C ALA A 30 -13.42 -36.97 -25.87
N VAL A 31 -13.63 -35.96 -24.99
CA VAL A 31 -12.73 -34.83 -24.87
C VAL A 31 -11.42 -35.40 -24.30
N LEU A 32 -10.49 -35.69 -25.20
CA LEU A 32 -9.07 -35.87 -24.86
C LEU A 32 -8.66 -34.62 -24.10
N LYS A 33 -8.61 -34.74 -22.75
CA LYS A 33 -7.88 -33.83 -21.88
C LYS A 33 -6.40 -33.94 -22.26
N ALA A 34 -5.98 -33.28 -23.34
CA ALA A 34 -4.59 -32.98 -23.55
C ALA A 34 -4.19 -32.04 -22.40
N GLY A 35 -3.68 -32.62 -21.32
CA GLY A 35 -3.07 -31.89 -20.21
C GLY A 35 -1.91 -31.07 -20.79
N PHE A 36 -2.14 -29.79 -21.03
CA PHE A 36 -1.05 -28.83 -21.23
C PHE A 36 -0.35 -28.72 -19.89
N ALA A 37 0.73 -29.47 -19.70
CA ALA A 37 1.67 -29.19 -18.63
C ALA A 37 2.17 -27.76 -18.82
N PRO A 38 2.11 -26.91 -17.79
CA PRO A 38 2.73 -25.60 -17.87
C PRO A 38 4.22 -25.79 -18.19
N PRO A 39 4.84 -24.89 -18.95
CA PRO A 39 6.25 -25.03 -19.28
C PRO A 39 7.06 -25.17 -18.01
N ALA A 40 7.92 -26.17 -17.94
CA ALA A 40 8.69 -26.59 -16.74
C ALA A 40 9.48 -25.44 -16.07
N ASP A 41 9.76 -24.36 -16.80
CA ASP A 41 10.39 -23.17 -16.27
C ASP A 41 9.48 -22.31 -15.39
N GLN A 42 8.16 -22.33 -15.64
CA GLN A 42 7.19 -21.57 -14.84
C GLN A 42 6.94 -22.22 -13.49
N ASP A 43 6.89 -23.54 -13.43
CA ASP A 43 6.79 -24.31 -12.18
C ASP A 43 8.07 -24.18 -11.34
N ARG A 44 9.25 -24.16 -11.97
CA ARG A 44 10.52 -23.92 -11.29
C ARG A 44 10.62 -22.52 -10.70
N ALA A 45 10.13 -21.48 -11.40
CA ALA A 45 10.10 -20.12 -10.90
C ALA A 45 9.14 -19.94 -9.73
N LEU A 46 7.96 -20.61 -9.77
CA LEU A 46 7.00 -20.63 -8.67
C LEU A 46 7.55 -21.37 -7.45
N ALA A 47 8.19 -22.52 -7.65
CA ALA A 47 8.81 -23.31 -6.57
C ALA A 47 9.96 -22.54 -5.88
N LYS A 48 10.83 -21.87 -6.64
CA LYS A 48 11.89 -21.00 -6.09
C LYS A 48 11.30 -19.82 -5.31
N GLY A 49 10.21 -19.20 -5.77
CA GLY A 49 9.55 -18.11 -5.04
C GLY A 49 9.06 -18.53 -3.66
N HIS A 50 8.58 -19.76 -3.51
CA HIS A 50 8.08 -20.28 -2.23
C HIS A 50 9.21 -20.54 -1.22
N GLN A 51 10.40 -20.91 -1.68
CA GLN A 51 11.56 -21.15 -0.83
C GLN A 51 12.03 -19.90 -0.07
N TRP A 52 11.90 -18.70 -0.66
CA TRP A 52 12.32 -17.43 -0.07
C TRP A 52 11.21 -16.67 0.65
N SER A 53 9.98 -17.18 0.63
CA SER A 53 8.81 -16.49 1.19
C SER A 53 8.98 -16.14 2.67
N TRP A 54 9.57 -17.05 3.48
CA TRP A 54 9.85 -16.79 4.89
C TRP A 54 10.95 -15.73 5.10
N ALA A 55 11.97 -15.70 4.26
CA ALA A 55 12.99 -14.66 4.32
C ALA A 55 12.38 -13.28 4.05
N ILE A 56 11.45 -13.19 3.08
CA ILE A 56 10.69 -11.96 2.81
C ILE A 56 9.85 -11.56 4.03
N VAL A 57 9.13 -12.50 4.66
CA VAL A 57 8.35 -12.24 5.87
C VAL A 57 9.23 -11.70 6.99
N LEU A 58 10.37 -12.34 7.26
CA LEU A 58 11.31 -11.90 8.32
C LEU A 58 11.89 -10.52 8.01
N LEU A 59 12.23 -10.23 6.76
CA LEU A 59 12.73 -8.92 6.35
C LEU A 59 11.68 -7.81 6.58
N VAL A 60 10.43 -8.06 6.21
CA VAL A 60 9.34 -7.08 6.38
C VAL A 60 9.02 -6.86 7.85
N LEU A 61 9.01 -7.91 8.65
CA LEU A 61 8.87 -7.80 10.11
C LEU A 61 10.06 -7.05 10.71
N GLY A 62 11.29 -7.34 10.25
CA GLY A 62 12.48 -6.58 10.62
C GLY A 62 12.32 -5.10 10.29
N ALA A 63 11.83 -4.77 9.09
CA ALA A 63 11.56 -3.38 8.69
C ALA A 63 10.47 -2.70 9.54
N ALA A 64 9.46 -3.43 10.00
CA ALA A 64 8.44 -2.89 10.88
C ALA A 64 8.95 -2.67 12.32
N CYS A 65 9.84 -3.54 12.80
CA CYS A 65 10.27 -3.59 14.20
C CYS A 65 11.63 -2.91 14.48
N TYR A 66 12.45 -2.61 13.45
CA TYR A 66 13.85 -2.21 13.65
C TYR A 66 14.02 -1.01 14.61
N ASN A 67 13.13 -0.02 14.52
CA ASN A 67 13.18 1.16 15.40
C ASN A 67 12.93 0.80 16.86
N ALA A 68 11.98 -0.10 17.13
CA ALA A 68 11.75 -0.57 18.49
C ALA A 68 12.94 -1.38 19.03
N VAL A 69 13.57 -2.18 18.18
CA VAL A 69 14.78 -2.93 18.54
C VAL A 69 15.93 -1.97 18.88
N LEU A 70 16.18 -0.97 18.02
CA LEU A 70 17.22 0.04 18.29
C LEU A 70 16.92 0.84 19.55
N ALA A 71 15.68 1.25 19.76
CA ALA A 71 15.27 1.96 20.97
C ALA A 71 15.40 1.09 22.23
N PHE A 72 15.04 -0.18 22.17
CA PHE A 72 15.23 -1.13 23.25
C PHE A 72 16.72 -1.31 23.59
N LEU A 73 17.59 -1.42 22.61
CA LEU A 73 19.05 -1.50 22.80
C LEU A 73 19.59 -0.19 23.41
N ASN A 74 19.09 0.96 22.93
CA ASN A 74 19.43 2.27 23.50
C ASN A 74 19.06 2.36 25.00
N ALA A 75 17.87 1.91 25.36
CA ALA A 75 17.42 1.86 26.75
C ALA A 75 18.26 0.92 27.65
N ARG A 76 19.00 -0.02 27.05
CA ARG A 76 19.93 -0.93 27.73
C ARG A 76 21.37 -0.43 27.79
N GLY A 77 21.63 0.82 27.40
CA GLY A 77 22.94 1.46 27.51
C GLY A 77 23.79 1.40 26.21
N LEU A 78 23.26 0.84 25.12
CA LEU A 78 23.89 0.92 23.81
C LEU A 78 23.44 2.21 23.13
N THR A 79 24.21 3.29 23.28
CA THR A 79 23.87 4.60 22.71
C THR A 79 23.72 4.51 21.19
N MET A 80 22.51 4.76 20.69
CA MET A 80 22.17 4.75 19.27
C MET A 80 22.25 6.15 18.67
N GLN A 81 22.92 6.28 17.54
CA GLN A 81 23.06 7.53 16.79
C GLN A 81 22.22 7.53 15.50
N LYS A 82 22.11 8.68 14.85
CA LYS A 82 21.46 8.81 13.55
C LYS A 82 22.06 7.86 12.49
N SER A 83 23.39 7.67 12.52
CA SER A 83 24.12 6.74 11.64
C SER A 83 23.64 5.30 11.79
N ASP A 84 23.32 4.84 13.01
CA ASP A 84 22.91 3.46 13.25
C ASP A 84 21.52 3.18 12.68
N VAL A 85 20.63 4.16 12.74
CA VAL A 85 19.30 4.10 12.08
C VAL A 85 19.46 4.01 10.58
N VAL A 86 20.31 4.86 9.98
CA VAL A 86 20.58 4.84 8.53
C VAL A 86 21.22 3.51 8.12
N LEU A 87 22.19 3.01 8.88
CA LEU A 87 22.85 1.73 8.61
C LEU A 87 21.85 0.56 8.66
N ALA A 88 20.96 0.54 9.64
CA ALA A 88 19.91 -0.47 9.73
C ALA A 88 18.96 -0.44 8.50
N GLU A 89 18.58 0.74 8.05
CA GLU A 89 17.75 0.88 6.85
C GLU A 89 18.47 0.43 5.57
N ILE A 90 19.76 0.80 5.42
CA ILE A 90 20.59 0.33 4.30
C ILE A 90 20.71 -1.19 4.33
N ALA A 91 20.94 -1.80 5.49
CA ALA A 91 21.03 -3.25 5.64
C ALA A 91 19.71 -3.93 5.24
N LEU A 92 18.56 -3.40 5.65
CA LEU A 92 17.24 -3.92 5.27
C LEU A 92 17.01 -3.81 3.76
N LEU A 93 17.29 -2.67 3.15
CA LEU A 93 17.11 -2.47 1.70
C LEU A 93 18.08 -3.32 0.89
N SER A 94 19.34 -3.43 1.31
CA SER A 94 20.35 -4.29 0.66
C SER A 94 19.95 -5.76 0.73
N THR A 95 19.49 -6.23 1.89
CA THR A 95 18.97 -7.60 2.05
C THR A 95 17.76 -7.83 1.13
N GLY A 96 16.86 -6.85 1.03
CA GLY A 96 15.74 -6.90 0.09
C GLY A 96 16.18 -7.00 -1.36
N GLY A 97 17.18 -6.21 -1.75
CA GLY A 97 17.80 -6.27 -3.08
C GLY A 97 18.43 -7.64 -3.38
N LEU A 98 19.17 -8.20 -2.43
CA LEU A 98 19.76 -9.55 -2.56
C LEU A 98 18.67 -10.63 -2.69
N LEU A 99 17.59 -10.55 -1.94
CA LEU A 99 16.46 -11.48 -2.08
C LEU A 99 15.79 -11.37 -3.46
N ILE A 100 15.65 -10.15 -4.00
CA ILE A 100 15.10 -9.94 -5.34
C ILE A 100 15.99 -10.59 -6.39
N LEU A 101 17.32 -10.42 -6.29
CA LEU A 101 18.29 -11.04 -7.18
C LEU A 101 18.27 -12.58 -7.06
N ALA A 102 18.20 -13.12 -5.85
CA ALA A 102 18.11 -14.57 -5.61
C ALA A 102 16.81 -15.19 -6.19
N CYS A 103 15.70 -14.46 -6.12
CA CYS A 103 14.42 -14.91 -6.69
C CYS A 103 14.38 -14.78 -8.23
N GLY A 104 15.27 -13.98 -8.82
CA GLY A 104 15.30 -13.66 -10.24
C GLY A 104 14.31 -12.57 -10.68
N PRO A 105 14.51 -11.98 -11.88
CA PRO A 105 13.68 -10.90 -12.39
C PRO A 105 12.28 -11.37 -12.78
N ARG A 106 11.28 -10.51 -12.60
CA ARG A 106 9.89 -10.71 -13.01
C ARG A 106 9.42 -9.56 -13.91
N ARG A 107 8.48 -9.84 -14.83
CA ARG A 107 7.90 -8.80 -15.71
C ARG A 107 7.29 -7.63 -14.93
N GLY A 108 6.82 -7.88 -13.72
CA GLY A 108 6.27 -6.86 -12.83
C GLY A 108 7.31 -5.91 -12.22
N ASP A 109 8.60 -6.19 -12.32
CA ASP A 109 9.66 -5.40 -11.67
C ASP A 109 10.02 -4.12 -12.42
N THR A 110 9.64 -4.02 -13.70
CA THR A 110 10.05 -2.88 -14.56
C THR A 110 9.57 -1.53 -14.04
N ALA A 111 8.31 -1.41 -13.62
CA ALA A 111 7.79 -0.13 -13.14
C ALA A 111 8.43 0.31 -11.80
N PRO A 112 8.51 -0.53 -10.73
CA PRO A 112 9.21 -0.13 -9.51
C PRO A 112 10.71 0.10 -9.74
N ALA A 113 11.38 -0.67 -10.61
CA ALA A 113 12.77 -0.42 -10.96
C ALA A 113 12.96 0.91 -11.68
N ALA A 114 12.07 1.26 -12.62
CA ALA A 114 12.09 2.54 -13.31
C ALA A 114 11.87 3.72 -12.34
N LEU A 115 10.96 3.59 -11.35
CA LEU A 115 10.80 4.58 -10.29
C LEU A 115 12.09 4.78 -9.51
N GLY A 116 12.71 3.69 -9.05
CA GLY A 116 13.97 3.73 -8.32
C GLY A 116 15.09 4.39 -9.13
N ALA A 117 15.25 4.00 -10.40
CA ALA A 117 16.26 4.57 -11.30
C ALA A 117 16.03 6.07 -11.55
N PHE A 118 14.76 6.48 -11.75
CA PHE A 118 14.43 7.89 -11.91
C PHE A 118 14.84 8.71 -10.69
N PHE A 119 14.45 8.29 -9.47
CA PHE A 119 14.78 9.07 -8.27
C PHE A 119 16.25 9.01 -7.87
N VAL A 120 17.01 7.98 -8.27
CA VAL A 120 18.48 7.99 -8.15
C VAL A 120 19.07 9.04 -9.06
N LEU A 121 18.62 9.14 -10.32
CA LEU A 121 19.08 10.17 -11.26
C LEU A 121 18.67 11.58 -10.80
N ASP A 122 17.43 11.74 -10.38
CA ASP A 122 16.90 12.99 -9.82
C ASP A 122 17.71 13.45 -8.59
N ALA A 123 18.01 12.55 -7.65
CA ALA A 123 18.85 12.85 -6.49
C ALA A 123 20.27 13.26 -6.86
N LEU A 124 20.86 12.69 -7.92
CA LEU A 124 22.16 13.13 -8.43
C LEU A 124 22.08 14.55 -8.98
N ILE A 125 21.07 14.83 -9.80
CA ILE A 125 20.87 16.17 -10.39
C ILE A 125 20.64 17.22 -9.30
N VAL A 126 19.72 16.97 -8.37
CA VAL A 126 19.39 17.86 -7.26
C VAL A 126 20.60 18.08 -6.34
N SER A 127 21.37 17.02 -6.06
CA SER A 127 22.61 17.12 -5.27
C SER A 127 23.67 17.97 -5.96
N MET A 128 23.79 17.88 -7.28
CA MET A 128 24.70 18.73 -8.06
C MET A 128 24.25 20.19 -8.08
N LEU A 129 22.95 20.45 -8.29
CA LEU A 129 22.38 21.79 -8.31
C LEU A 129 22.43 22.47 -6.93
N GLY A 130 22.09 21.73 -5.87
CA GLY A 130 22.11 22.21 -4.49
C GLY A 130 23.50 22.21 -3.82
N ASN A 131 24.55 21.79 -4.55
CA ASN A 131 25.92 21.65 -4.05
C ASN A 131 26.01 20.88 -2.71
N SER A 132 25.17 19.87 -2.54
CA SER A 132 25.07 19.06 -1.31
C SER A 132 24.53 17.68 -1.64
N ILE A 133 25.01 16.64 -0.92
CA ILE A 133 24.50 15.27 -1.12
C ILE A 133 23.13 15.16 -0.45
N PHE A 134 22.09 14.96 -1.26
CA PHE A 134 20.72 14.78 -0.80
C PHE A 134 20.08 13.56 -1.47
N VAL A 135 19.84 12.51 -0.70
CA VAL A 135 19.41 11.20 -1.21
C VAL A 135 18.04 10.73 -0.69
N ASP A 136 17.33 11.59 0.03
CA ASP A 136 16.11 11.18 0.75
C ASP A 136 15.04 10.62 -0.19
N MET A 137 14.80 11.25 -1.35
CA MET A 137 13.80 10.75 -2.30
C MET A 137 14.26 9.49 -3.02
N ALA A 138 15.55 9.33 -3.31
CA ALA A 138 16.11 8.07 -3.83
C ALA A 138 15.92 6.92 -2.82
N ARG A 139 16.18 7.17 -1.53
CA ARG A 139 15.92 6.22 -0.44
C ARG A 139 14.43 5.86 -0.36
N ASN A 140 13.53 6.86 -0.40
CA ASN A 140 12.10 6.66 -0.34
C ASN A 140 11.59 5.83 -1.55
N ALA A 141 12.08 6.13 -2.74
CA ALA A 141 11.79 5.35 -3.96
C ALA A 141 12.36 3.92 -3.89
N ALA A 142 13.55 3.74 -3.30
CA ALA A 142 14.12 2.42 -3.06
C ALA A 142 13.25 1.57 -2.11
N ILE A 143 12.71 2.16 -1.04
CA ILE A 143 11.76 1.50 -0.13
C ILE A 143 10.53 1.02 -0.94
N ILE A 144 9.92 1.91 -1.73
CA ILE A 144 8.77 1.57 -2.58
C ILE A 144 9.13 0.42 -3.54
N ALA A 145 10.22 0.56 -4.27
CA ALA A 145 10.62 -0.39 -5.30
C ALA A 145 10.94 -1.77 -4.72
N VAL A 146 11.77 -1.84 -3.68
CA VAL A 146 12.21 -3.10 -3.06
C VAL A 146 11.02 -3.86 -2.50
N PHE A 147 10.19 -3.26 -1.65
CA PHE A 147 9.08 -3.96 -1.02
C PHE A 147 7.96 -4.30 -1.99
N MET A 148 7.76 -3.50 -3.03
CA MET A 148 6.82 -3.83 -4.10
C MET A 148 7.31 -5.02 -4.95
N MET A 149 8.60 -5.08 -5.29
CA MET A 149 9.18 -6.21 -5.99
C MET A 149 9.14 -7.48 -5.13
N LEU A 150 9.42 -7.40 -3.82
CA LEU A 150 9.29 -8.52 -2.89
C LEU A 150 7.83 -8.99 -2.77
N GLY A 151 6.87 -8.06 -2.77
CA GLY A 151 5.45 -8.36 -2.75
C GLY A 151 5.00 -9.23 -3.93
N SER A 152 5.56 -9.03 -5.12
CA SER A 152 5.26 -9.88 -6.27
C SER A 152 5.79 -11.33 -6.13
N ARG A 153 6.66 -11.60 -5.15
CA ARG A 153 7.33 -12.89 -4.92
C ARG A 153 6.79 -13.68 -3.74
N ILE A 154 6.03 -13.03 -2.87
CA ILE A 154 5.43 -13.67 -1.68
C ILE A 154 4.14 -14.41 -2.05
N SER A 155 3.86 -15.54 -1.39
CA SER A 155 2.57 -16.22 -1.51
C SER A 155 1.47 -15.48 -0.76
N GLU A 156 0.20 -15.64 -1.16
CA GLU A 156 -0.95 -15.05 -0.46
C GLU A 156 -1.00 -15.49 1.02
N ARG A 157 -0.73 -16.75 1.28
CA ARG A 157 -0.70 -17.29 2.64
C ARG A 157 0.37 -16.62 3.50
N ASP A 158 1.57 -16.42 2.95
CA ASP A 158 2.68 -15.83 3.69
C ASP A 158 2.54 -14.31 3.82
N LEU A 159 1.88 -13.65 2.85
CA LEU A 159 1.46 -12.26 2.98
C LEU A 159 0.53 -12.09 4.20
N HIS A 160 -0.54 -12.90 4.28
CA HIS A 160 -1.47 -12.83 5.41
C HIS A 160 -0.81 -13.19 6.74
N ARG A 161 0.15 -14.13 6.77
CA ARG A 161 0.96 -14.43 7.95
C ARG A 161 1.84 -13.26 8.35
N CYS A 162 2.49 -12.60 7.39
CA CYS A 162 3.31 -11.41 7.65
C CYS A 162 2.49 -10.33 8.34
N PHE A 163 1.31 -10.02 7.81
CA PHE A 163 0.40 -9.04 8.42
C PHE A 163 -0.11 -9.50 9.80
N MET A 164 -0.40 -10.77 9.98
CA MET A 164 -0.84 -11.29 11.28
C MET A 164 0.27 -11.18 12.32
N LEU A 165 1.50 -11.56 11.98
CA LEU A 165 2.65 -11.45 12.89
C LEU A 165 2.95 -9.98 13.25
N ALA A 166 2.90 -9.08 12.26
CA ALA A 166 3.02 -7.64 12.51
C ALA A 166 1.90 -7.13 13.43
N ALA A 167 0.65 -7.55 13.18
CA ALA A 167 -0.50 -7.19 14.01
C ALA A 167 -0.38 -7.68 15.44
N ILE A 168 0.08 -8.92 15.65
CA ILE A 168 0.32 -9.48 16.99
C ILE A 168 1.43 -8.70 17.70
N ALA A 169 2.55 -8.40 17.03
CA ALA A 169 3.64 -7.65 17.63
C ALA A 169 3.20 -6.23 18.03
N VAL A 170 2.47 -5.53 17.14
CA VAL A 170 1.92 -4.20 17.43
C VAL A 170 0.91 -4.26 18.57
N ALA A 171 -0.01 -5.24 18.56
CA ALA A 171 -1.01 -5.40 19.60
C ALA A 171 -0.36 -5.67 20.98
N ALA A 172 0.66 -6.54 21.04
CA ALA A 172 1.35 -6.86 22.28
C ALA A 172 2.02 -5.63 22.91
N VAL A 173 2.72 -4.83 22.10
CA VAL A 173 3.36 -3.60 22.60
C VAL A 173 2.32 -2.51 22.91
N LEU A 174 1.24 -2.40 22.12
CA LEU A 174 0.14 -1.47 22.42
C LEU A 174 -0.54 -1.81 23.75
N LEU A 175 -0.83 -3.07 24.00
CA LEU A 175 -1.41 -3.50 25.28
C LEU A 175 -0.46 -3.28 26.45
N LEU A 176 0.85 -3.45 26.26
CA LEU A 176 1.85 -3.10 27.27
C LEU A 176 1.81 -1.59 27.58
N GLU A 177 1.79 -0.73 26.54
CA GLU A 177 1.70 0.72 26.67
C GLU A 177 0.42 1.16 27.38
N MET A 178 -0.73 0.54 27.03
CA MET A 178 -2.01 0.79 27.69
C MET A 178 -2.05 0.33 29.16
N ALA A 179 -1.39 -0.78 29.47
CA ALA A 179 -1.36 -1.32 30.83
C ALA A 179 -0.41 -0.57 31.75
N SER A 180 0.72 -0.08 31.26
CA SER A 180 1.71 0.70 32.01
C SER A 180 2.63 1.47 31.06
N VAL A 181 2.39 2.77 31.00
CA VAL A 181 3.21 3.73 30.24
C VAL A 181 4.65 3.76 30.76
N GLU A 182 4.83 3.68 32.09
CA GLU A 182 6.16 3.71 32.71
C GLU A 182 6.99 2.49 32.28
N LYS A 183 6.39 1.29 32.22
CA LYS A 183 7.09 0.09 31.74
C LYS A 183 7.43 0.22 30.27
N TYR A 184 6.50 0.70 29.44
CA TYR A 184 6.76 0.97 28.04
C TYR A 184 7.91 1.97 27.86
N ALA A 185 7.87 3.11 28.56
CA ALA A 185 8.93 4.11 28.53
C ALA A 185 10.27 3.57 29.05
N SER A 186 10.27 2.73 30.10
CA SER A 186 11.50 2.10 30.62
C SER A 186 12.10 1.06 29.65
N TRP A 187 11.28 0.41 28.83
CA TRP A 187 11.74 -0.59 27.86
C TRP A 187 12.31 0.02 26.60
N PHE A 188 11.69 1.07 26.09
CA PHE A 188 12.04 1.66 24.80
C PHE A 188 12.68 3.04 24.90
N ALA A 189 12.56 3.75 26.01
CA ALA A 189 13.07 5.11 26.23
C ALA A 189 12.89 6.02 24.99
N PRO A 190 11.66 6.20 24.46
CA PRO A 190 11.43 6.90 23.18
C PRO A 190 12.02 8.32 23.17
N ALA A 191 11.95 9.05 24.29
CA ALA A 191 12.50 10.39 24.42
C ALA A 191 14.01 10.41 24.21
N ASP A 192 14.76 9.54 24.92
CA ASP A 192 16.22 9.46 24.81
C ASP A 192 16.63 8.99 23.40
N TYR A 193 15.93 8.00 22.87
CA TYR A 193 16.19 7.48 21.52
C TYR A 193 16.02 8.56 20.44
N PHE A 194 14.92 9.33 20.45
CA PHE A 194 14.71 10.38 19.46
C PHE A 194 15.59 11.62 19.71
N ALA A 195 15.94 11.94 20.94
CA ALA A 195 16.91 12.99 21.22
C ALA A 195 18.28 12.67 20.58
N GLN A 196 18.75 11.41 20.67
CA GLN A 196 20.02 10.99 20.11
C GLN A 196 19.97 10.80 18.59
N THR A 197 18.89 10.19 18.06
CA THR A 197 18.83 9.82 16.64
C THR A 197 18.31 10.94 15.74
N ARG A 198 17.52 11.91 16.27
CA ARG A 198 16.92 13.01 15.51
C ARG A 198 17.39 14.39 15.97
N GLY A 199 18.18 14.48 17.03
CA GLY A 199 18.63 15.76 17.58
C GLY A 199 17.50 16.62 18.15
N ILE A 200 16.37 16.01 18.56
CA ILE A 200 15.24 16.73 19.16
C ILE A 200 15.60 17.05 20.61
N ALA A 201 15.46 18.31 21.02
CA ALA A 201 15.74 18.73 22.39
C ALA A 201 14.89 17.95 23.40
N LYS A 202 15.49 17.57 24.54
CA LYS A 202 14.80 16.79 25.59
C LYS A 202 13.58 17.52 26.17
N GLU A 203 13.59 18.84 26.16
CA GLU A 203 12.46 19.67 26.61
C GLU A 203 11.19 19.52 25.74
N ALA A 204 11.35 18.97 24.52
CA ALA A 204 10.22 18.62 23.67
C ALA A 204 9.52 17.31 24.07
N PHE A 205 10.02 16.63 25.11
CA PHE A 205 9.47 15.37 25.60
C PHE A 205 8.79 15.57 26.96
N ASP A 206 7.83 14.70 27.21
CA ASP A 206 7.09 14.64 28.47
C ASP A 206 7.98 14.12 29.62
N GLN A 207 7.55 14.40 30.87
CA GLN A 207 8.11 13.84 32.09
C GLN A 207 8.06 12.30 32.12
N LEU A 208 7.10 11.68 31.41
CA LEU A 208 7.00 10.23 31.24
C LEU A 208 8.02 9.64 30.25
N GLY A 209 8.82 10.45 29.56
CA GLY A 209 9.80 10.01 28.58
C GLY A 209 9.21 9.58 27.25
N LEU A 210 8.00 10.03 26.92
CA LEU A 210 7.33 9.80 25.63
C LEU A 210 7.71 10.89 24.63
N PHE A 211 7.46 10.63 23.35
CA PHE A 211 7.65 11.63 22.30
C PHE A 211 6.61 12.76 22.43
N GLY A 212 7.04 14.02 22.45
CA GLY A 212 6.18 15.18 22.77
C GLY A 212 4.90 15.30 21.94
N ASN A 213 4.92 14.88 20.67
CA ASN A 213 3.72 14.81 19.84
C ASN A 213 2.66 13.80 20.33
N SER A 214 2.99 12.87 21.21
CA SER A 214 2.03 11.95 21.81
C SER A 214 1.13 12.59 22.87
N LEU A 215 1.52 13.75 23.40
CA LEU A 215 0.78 14.46 24.46
C LEU A 215 -0.40 15.30 23.96
N GLY A 216 -0.41 15.69 22.69
CA GLY A 216 -1.45 16.56 22.13
C GLY A 216 -2.83 15.87 22.05
N PHE A 217 -3.48 15.63 23.20
CA PHE A 217 -4.81 15.00 23.28
C PHE A 217 -5.94 16.01 23.23
N ASP A 218 -5.72 17.24 23.68
CA ASP A 218 -6.72 18.30 23.77
C ASP A 218 -7.27 18.69 22.39
N SER A 219 -8.56 18.96 22.33
CA SER A 219 -9.29 19.38 21.12
C SER A 219 -9.43 18.35 19.99
N ARG A 220 -9.19 17.05 20.23
CA ARG A 220 -9.35 16.00 19.21
C ARG A 220 -10.73 15.31 19.32
N PHE A 221 -11.03 14.34 18.42
CA PHE A 221 -12.36 13.74 18.30
C PHE A 221 -12.68 12.65 19.34
N ALA A 222 -11.82 12.38 20.31
CA ALA A 222 -11.98 11.26 21.22
C ALA A 222 -13.32 11.28 21.95
N ILE A 223 -14.25 10.42 21.52
CA ILE A 223 -15.51 10.15 22.19
C ILE A 223 -15.23 9.34 23.47
N VAL A 224 -14.17 8.51 23.46
CA VAL A 224 -13.72 7.70 24.58
C VAL A 224 -12.21 7.87 24.72
N THR A 225 -11.76 8.38 25.84
CA THR A 225 -10.34 8.45 26.21
C THR A 225 -9.94 7.13 26.83
N LEU A 226 -9.22 6.30 26.05
CA LEU A 226 -8.66 5.04 26.55
C LEU A 226 -7.32 5.23 27.27
N MET A 227 -6.66 6.36 27.03
CA MET A 227 -5.33 6.71 27.54
C MET A 227 -5.22 8.22 27.68
N ASP A 228 -4.33 8.71 28.57
CA ASP A 228 -4.06 10.14 28.75
C ASP A 228 -3.08 10.71 27.72
N HIS A 229 -2.56 9.85 26.82
CA HIS A 229 -1.66 10.19 25.73
C HIS A 229 -2.02 9.41 24.46
N ARG A 230 -1.42 9.80 23.35
CA ARG A 230 -1.62 9.10 22.05
C ARG A 230 -0.64 7.94 21.96
N ALA A 231 -1.18 6.73 21.74
CA ALA A 231 -0.39 5.52 21.65
C ALA A 231 0.63 5.56 20.50
N CYS A 232 1.80 5.01 20.75
CA CYS A 232 2.91 4.88 19.81
C CYS A 232 3.26 3.42 19.50
N SER A 233 3.01 2.52 20.44
CA SER A 233 3.29 1.09 20.34
C SER A 233 4.69 0.79 19.78
N LEU A 234 4.83 -0.26 18.99
CA LEU A 234 6.08 -0.72 18.38
C LEU A 234 6.76 0.34 17.49
N PHE A 235 6.02 1.32 16.97
CA PHE A 235 6.57 2.32 16.07
C PHE A 235 7.22 3.51 16.77
N LEU A 236 7.04 3.65 18.08
CA LEU A 236 7.52 4.76 18.93
C LEU A 236 6.96 6.13 18.55
N GLU A 237 6.09 6.17 17.53
CA GLU A 237 5.45 7.36 16.97
C GLU A 237 3.99 7.09 16.69
N GLN A 238 3.12 7.95 17.16
CA GLN A 238 1.67 7.84 16.97
C GLN A 238 1.24 7.91 15.49
N VAL A 239 1.96 8.68 14.65
CA VAL A 239 1.65 8.80 13.22
C VAL A 239 1.91 7.49 12.49
N SER A 240 3.03 6.84 12.79
CA SER A 240 3.37 5.54 12.20
C SER A 240 2.39 4.45 12.64
N LEU A 241 1.96 4.46 13.91
CA LEU A 241 0.94 3.53 14.40
C LEU A 241 -0.42 3.76 13.69
N ALA A 242 -0.84 5.02 13.56
CA ALA A 242 -2.07 5.37 12.83
C ALA A 242 -2.02 4.92 11.36
N ASN A 243 -0.88 5.12 10.69
CA ASN A 243 -0.66 4.64 9.31
C ASN A 243 -0.76 3.12 9.21
N PHE A 244 -0.20 2.38 10.17
CA PHE A 244 -0.36 0.92 10.20
C PHE A 244 -1.84 0.52 10.34
N GLY A 245 -2.61 1.20 11.18
CA GLY A 245 -4.06 1.01 11.27
C GLY A 245 -4.77 1.16 9.93
N VAL A 246 -4.45 2.23 9.17
CA VAL A 246 -5.00 2.44 7.82
C VAL A 246 -4.56 1.34 6.85
N ILE A 247 -3.32 0.88 6.93
CA ILE A 247 -2.82 -0.22 6.07
C ILE A 247 -3.57 -1.53 6.36
N LEU A 248 -3.92 -1.81 7.63
CA LEU A 248 -4.79 -2.94 7.96
C LEU A 248 -6.20 -2.80 7.35
N VAL A 249 -6.75 -1.60 7.34
CA VAL A 249 -8.05 -1.32 6.68
C VAL A 249 -7.95 -1.52 5.17
N ILE A 250 -6.86 -1.09 4.53
CA ILE A 250 -6.60 -1.33 3.09
C ILE A 250 -6.51 -2.84 2.82
N LEU A 251 -5.77 -3.60 3.63
CA LEU A 251 -5.68 -5.06 3.52
C LEU A 251 -7.07 -5.71 3.63
N LEU A 252 -7.85 -5.32 4.65
CA LEU A 252 -9.22 -5.82 4.83
C LEU A 252 -10.09 -5.55 3.62
N ALA A 253 -10.04 -4.35 3.05
CA ALA A 253 -10.83 -3.98 1.89
C ALA A 253 -10.41 -4.72 0.60
N CYS A 254 -9.10 -4.95 0.42
CA CYS A 254 -8.57 -5.64 -0.75
C CYS A 254 -8.78 -7.16 -0.67
N ASP A 255 -8.59 -7.76 0.50
CA ASP A 255 -8.54 -9.21 0.69
C ASP A 255 -9.72 -9.76 1.49
N TRP A 256 -10.81 -9.01 1.65
CA TRP A 256 -11.97 -9.41 2.47
C TRP A 256 -12.43 -10.84 2.20
N ASN A 257 -12.57 -11.23 0.93
CA ASN A 257 -13.07 -12.57 0.57
C ASN A 257 -12.04 -13.70 0.72
N ARG A 258 -10.77 -13.37 1.00
CA ARG A 258 -9.67 -14.33 1.10
C ARG A 258 -9.18 -14.54 2.53
N LEU A 259 -9.46 -13.57 3.40
CA LEU A 259 -9.13 -13.66 4.82
C LEU A 259 -10.10 -14.58 5.56
N SER A 260 -9.56 -15.36 6.52
CA SER A 260 -10.38 -16.12 7.47
C SER A 260 -11.20 -15.18 8.36
N LEU A 261 -12.32 -15.65 8.91
CA LEU A 261 -13.17 -14.84 9.79
C LEU A 261 -12.38 -14.33 11.02
N LEU A 262 -11.52 -15.19 11.59
CA LEU A 262 -10.65 -14.80 12.70
C LEU A 262 -9.69 -13.67 12.30
N SER A 263 -9.02 -13.80 11.15
CA SER A 263 -8.11 -12.74 10.67
C SER A 263 -8.83 -11.41 10.43
N LYS A 264 -10.04 -11.45 9.86
CA LYS A 264 -10.88 -10.25 9.70
C LYS A 264 -11.18 -9.61 11.05
N GLY A 265 -11.60 -10.41 12.04
CA GLY A 265 -11.90 -9.92 13.39
C GLY A 265 -10.68 -9.30 14.06
N VAL A 266 -9.53 -9.96 14.01
CA VAL A 266 -8.27 -9.45 14.60
C VAL A 266 -7.83 -8.14 13.94
N PHE A 267 -7.78 -8.09 12.60
CA PHE A 267 -7.35 -6.89 11.90
C PHE A 267 -8.33 -5.72 12.08
N ALA A 268 -9.64 -5.98 12.05
CA ALA A 268 -10.64 -4.95 12.27
C ALA A 268 -10.59 -4.42 13.71
N ALA A 269 -10.56 -5.29 14.71
CA ALA A 269 -10.48 -4.90 16.12
C ALA A 269 -9.20 -4.10 16.41
N LEU A 270 -8.04 -4.55 15.89
CA LEU A 270 -6.79 -3.84 16.06
C LEU A 270 -6.80 -2.48 15.34
N ALA A 271 -7.33 -2.39 14.12
CA ALA A 271 -7.43 -1.11 13.41
C ALA A 271 -8.31 -0.11 14.19
N VAL A 272 -9.46 -0.55 14.71
CA VAL A 272 -10.32 0.29 15.57
C VAL A 272 -9.58 0.72 16.84
N LEU A 273 -8.93 -0.22 17.54
CA LEU A 273 -8.15 0.09 18.74
C LEU A 273 -7.06 1.12 18.46
N ILE A 274 -6.32 0.96 17.36
CA ILE A 274 -5.28 1.91 16.93
C ILE A 274 -5.87 3.29 16.67
N ILE A 275 -7.00 3.39 15.95
CA ILE A 275 -7.63 4.68 15.65
C ILE A 275 -8.07 5.39 16.94
N LEU A 276 -8.65 4.66 17.89
CA LEU A 276 -9.10 5.19 19.16
C LEU A 276 -7.93 5.65 20.04
N THR A 277 -6.84 4.86 20.12
CA THR A 277 -5.68 5.17 20.98
C THR A 277 -4.74 6.21 20.36
N THR A 278 -4.59 6.27 19.04
CA THR A 278 -3.78 7.30 18.38
C THR A 278 -4.52 8.62 18.20
N ASN A 279 -5.84 8.62 18.29
CA ASN A 279 -6.71 9.79 18.06
C ASN A 279 -6.38 10.53 16.75
N SER A 280 -6.14 9.75 15.67
CA SER A 280 -5.72 10.29 14.37
C SER A 280 -6.91 10.62 13.48
N ARG A 281 -7.17 11.91 13.26
CA ARG A 281 -8.26 12.41 12.39
C ARG A 281 -8.12 11.89 10.96
N LEU A 282 -6.89 11.84 10.44
CA LEU A 282 -6.64 11.33 9.09
C LEU A 282 -6.95 9.84 9.00
N ALA A 283 -6.48 9.03 9.96
CA ALA A 283 -6.74 7.59 9.96
C ALA A 283 -8.25 7.29 10.08
N LEU A 284 -8.97 8.04 10.92
CA LEU A 284 -10.43 7.95 11.02
C LEU A 284 -11.08 8.30 9.69
N GLY A 285 -10.73 9.44 9.09
CA GLY A 285 -11.30 9.90 7.82
C GLY A 285 -11.07 8.88 6.70
N LEU A 286 -9.86 8.37 6.54
CA LEU A 286 -9.52 7.35 5.54
C LEU A 286 -10.28 6.04 5.79
N THR A 287 -10.44 5.64 7.05
CA THR A 287 -11.20 4.42 7.40
C THR A 287 -12.69 4.58 7.06
N LEU A 288 -13.30 5.73 7.36
CA LEU A 288 -14.69 6.04 7.02
C LEU A 288 -14.90 6.17 5.50
N MET A 289 -13.90 6.67 4.77
CA MET A 289 -13.97 6.76 3.30
C MET A 289 -13.77 5.41 2.60
N THR A 290 -13.21 4.40 3.27
CA THR A 290 -12.92 3.09 2.66
C THR A 290 -14.18 2.38 2.11
N PRO A 291 -15.31 2.26 2.82
CA PRO A 291 -16.54 1.68 2.27
C PRO A 291 -17.03 2.42 1.03
N VAL A 292 -17.00 3.76 1.06
CA VAL A 292 -17.39 4.61 -0.08
C VAL A 292 -16.48 4.34 -1.28
N ALA A 293 -15.16 4.31 -1.06
CA ALA A 293 -14.20 3.97 -2.09
C ALA A 293 -14.45 2.58 -2.69
N CYS A 294 -14.76 1.57 -1.85
CA CYS A 294 -15.09 0.23 -2.31
C CYS A 294 -16.37 0.19 -3.18
N LEU A 295 -17.40 0.97 -2.84
CA LEU A 295 -18.61 1.09 -3.65
C LEU A 295 -18.33 1.79 -4.97
N LEU A 296 -17.53 2.83 -4.97
CA LEU A 296 -17.13 3.55 -6.19
C LEU A 296 -16.39 2.65 -7.17
N THR A 297 -15.55 1.72 -6.70
CA THR A 297 -14.79 0.81 -7.59
C THR A 297 -15.67 -0.12 -8.43
N LEU A 298 -16.95 -0.30 -8.09
CA LEU A 298 -17.89 -1.10 -8.88
C LEU A 298 -18.26 -0.45 -10.24
N ARG A 299 -18.11 0.89 -10.35
CA ARG A 299 -18.48 1.69 -11.53
C ARG A 299 -17.33 2.50 -12.10
N TRP A 300 -16.15 2.42 -11.49
CA TRP A 300 -15.07 3.35 -11.73
C TRP A 300 -14.15 2.93 -12.87
N ASN A 301 -13.74 3.88 -13.69
CA ASN A 301 -12.71 3.66 -14.72
C ASN A 301 -11.31 3.78 -14.08
N ARG A 302 -10.37 2.92 -14.51
CA ARG A 302 -8.98 2.88 -14.01
C ARG A 302 -8.25 4.22 -14.05
N PHE A 303 -8.60 5.13 -14.95
CA PHE A 303 -7.96 6.45 -15.06
C PHE A 303 -8.43 7.45 -13.98
N LEU A 304 -9.53 7.16 -13.29
CA LEU A 304 -10.03 8.05 -12.25
C LEU A 304 -9.13 8.10 -11.01
N THR A 305 -8.24 7.12 -10.81
CA THR A 305 -7.19 7.19 -9.79
C THR A 305 -6.27 8.40 -9.97
N LEU A 306 -6.07 8.87 -11.22
CA LEU A 306 -5.32 10.10 -11.50
C LEU A 306 -5.99 11.36 -10.92
N LEU A 307 -7.29 11.36 -10.72
CA LEU A 307 -8.02 12.50 -10.17
C LEU A 307 -7.94 12.59 -8.65
N VAL A 308 -7.47 11.53 -7.96
CA VAL A 308 -7.42 11.53 -6.48
C VAL A 308 -6.49 12.61 -5.96
N MET A 309 -5.28 12.76 -6.50
CA MET A 309 -4.34 13.81 -6.09
C MET A 309 -4.91 15.23 -6.31
N PRO A 310 -5.36 15.61 -7.52
CA PRO A 310 -5.99 16.92 -7.72
C PRO A 310 -7.21 17.15 -6.80
N ALA A 311 -8.04 16.12 -6.59
CA ALA A 311 -9.20 16.21 -5.70
C ALA A 311 -8.80 16.41 -4.24
N THR A 312 -7.76 15.75 -3.75
CA THR A 312 -7.25 15.95 -2.38
C THR A 312 -6.64 17.34 -2.20
N LEU A 313 -5.92 17.85 -3.20
CA LEU A 313 -5.37 19.22 -3.17
C LEU A 313 -6.48 20.27 -3.22
N LEU A 314 -7.50 20.08 -4.07
CA LEU A 314 -8.65 20.98 -4.12
C LEU A 314 -9.43 20.96 -2.79
N GLY A 315 -9.65 19.77 -2.22
CA GLY A 315 -10.28 19.62 -0.91
C GLY A 315 -9.48 20.32 0.19
N ALA A 316 -8.15 20.18 0.18
CA ALA A 316 -7.26 20.87 1.11
C ALA A 316 -7.34 22.39 0.94
N ALA A 317 -7.39 22.89 -0.30
CA ALA A 317 -7.52 24.32 -0.58
C ALA A 317 -8.87 24.89 -0.08
N VAL A 318 -9.98 24.19 -0.33
CA VAL A 318 -11.32 24.62 0.11
C VAL A 318 -11.44 24.61 1.65
N ILE A 319 -10.93 23.57 2.32
CA ILE A 319 -10.98 23.48 3.79
C ILE A 319 -10.02 24.49 4.41
N GLY A 320 -8.79 24.61 3.87
CA GLY A 320 -7.76 25.53 4.37
C GLY A 320 -8.13 27.01 4.17
N ALA A 321 -8.83 27.36 3.10
CA ALA A 321 -9.27 28.74 2.86
C ALA A 321 -10.20 29.30 3.95
N ASN A 322 -10.90 28.44 4.69
CA ASN A 322 -11.81 28.80 5.78
C ASN A 322 -11.17 28.63 7.18
N ALA A 323 -9.88 28.27 7.25
CA ALA A 323 -9.20 28.04 8.52
C ALA A 323 -8.64 29.36 9.10
N THR A 324 -8.69 29.48 10.42
CA THR A 324 -7.97 30.52 11.15
C THR A 324 -6.58 29.98 11.51
N ALA A 325 -5.54 30.59 10.97
CA ALA A 325 -4.14 30.10 10.94
C ALA A 325 -3.46 29.80 12.31
N ALA A 326 -4.14 29.92 13.42
CA ALA A 326 -3.55 29.82 14.77
C ALA A 326 -3.64 28.43 15.42
N ALA A 327 -4.40 27.48 14.85
CA ALA A 327 -4.65 26.20 15.50
C ALA A 327 -3.83 25.06 14.87
N ASP A 328 -3.20 24.22 15.70
CA ASP A 328 -2.62 22.92 15.27
C ASP A 328 -3.72 21.88 15.03
N ASP A 329 -4.78 22.30 14.34
CA ASP A 329 -5.89 21.46 13.91
C ASP A 329 -5.73 21.02 12.45
N LEU A 330 -6.63 20.17 11.96
CA LEU A 330 -6.59 19.70 10.58
C LEU A 330 -6.72 20.84 9.55
N PRO A 331 -7.68 21.78 9.68
CA PRO A 331 -7.80 22.92 8.78
C PRO A 331 -6.52 23.79 8.75
N GLY A 332 -5.91 24.09 9.90
CA GLY A 332 -4.67 24.89 9.96
C GLY A 332 -3.47 24.21 9.30
N ARG A 333 -3.34 22.86 9.40
CA ARG A 333 -2.31 22.11 8.67
C ARG A 333 -2.55 22.12 7.16
N LEU A 334 -3.80 22.00 6.71
CA LEU A 334 -4.16 22.10 5.29
C LEU A 334 -3.88 23.50 4.76
N GLU A 335 -4.20 24.56 5.52
CA GLU A 335 -3.87 25.94 5.19
C GLU A 335 -2.36 26.15 5.01
N LYS A 336 -1.54 25.65 5.95
CA LYS A 336 -0.07 25.69 5.85
C LYS A 336 0.40 25.04 4.55
N THR A 337 -0.11 23.85 4.21
CA THR A 337 0.25 23.16 2.97
C THR A 337 -0.12 23.97 1.73
N VAL A 338 -1.33 24.53 1.68
CA VAL A 338 -1.78 25.37 0.56
C VAL A 338 -0.94 26.64 0.44
N LYS A 339 -0.64 27.31 1.55
CA LYS A 339 0.23 28.50 1.56
C LYS A 339 1.63 28.19 1.03
N VAL A 340 2.25 27.10 1.50
CA VAL A 340 3.58 26.69 1.03
C VAL A 340 3.55 26.37 -0.46
N LEU A 341 2.53 25.63 -0.94
CA LEU A 341 2.39 25.34 -2.37
C LEU A 341 2.15 26.61 -3.22
N GLY A 342 1.44 27.59 -2.68
CA GLY A 342 1.21 28.88 -3.35
C GLY A 342 2.43 29.81 -3.34
N SER A 343 3.42 29.55 -2.48
CA SER A 343 4.66 30.34 -2.36
C SER A 343 5.88 29.70 -3.04
N LEU A 344 5.67 28.55 -3.76
CA LEU A 344 6.75 27.90 -4.49
C LEU A 344 7.31 28.83 -5.57
N ASP A 345 8.61 29.06 -5.54
CA ASP A 345 9.36 29.78 -6.55
C ASP A 345 10.04 28.82 -7.55
N ILE A 346 10.70 29.37 -8.54
CA ILE A 346 11.37 28.60 -9.58
C ILE A 346 12.52 27.76 -9.00
N ASP A 347 13.18 28.24 -7.96
CA ASP A 347 14.32 27.59 -7.33
C ASP A 347 13.86 26.35 -6.56
N ALA A 348 12.75 26.45 -5.85
CA ALA A 348 12.11 25.30 -5.18
C ALA A 348 11.63 24.24 -6.20
N ILE A 349 10.97 24.68 -7.28
CA ILE A 349 10.44 23.78 -8.32
C ILE A 349 11.55 23.06 -9.08
N SER A 350 12.71 23.70 -9.27
CA SER A 350 13.88 23.13 -9.96
C SER A 350 14.80 22.29 -9.09
N GLY A 351 14.59 22.26 -7.76
CA GLY A 351 15.41 21.49 -6.81
C GLY A 351 16.68 22.21 -6.33
N LEU A 352 16.83 23.51 -6.61
CA LEU A 352 17.96 24.32 -6.11
C LEU A 352 17.94 24.50 -4.58
N GLU A 353 16.76 24.41 -3.97
CA GLU A 353 16.55 24.61 -2.53
C GLU A 353 16.38 23.32 -1.73
N VAL A 354 16.98 22.23 -2.16
CA VAL A 354 16.80 20.89 -1.57
C VAL A 354 17.07 20.83 -0.06
N LEU A 355 17.98 21.66 0.46
CA LEU A 355 18.29 21.72 1.89
C LEU A 355 17.14 22.25 2.76
N LYS A 356 16.15 22.90 2.14
CA LYS A 356 14.92 23.32 2.83
C LYS A 356 13.89 22.19 2.98
N ALA A 357 14.03 21.08 2.27
CA ALA A 357 13.06 19.97 2.31
C ALA A 357 12.69 19.51 3.74
N PRO A 358 13.63 19.34 4.70
CA PRO A 358 13.29 18.94 6.06
C PRO A 358 12.39 19.92 6.81
N ILE A 359 12.40 21.21 6.44
CA ILE A 359 11.56 22.26 7.06
C ILE A 359 10.07 21.97 6.79
N PHE A 360 9.78 21.34 5.65
CA PHE A 360 8.42 21.03 5.20
C PHE A 360 7.93 19.63 5.61
N ALA A 361 8.47 19.09 6.72
CA ALA A 361 8.07 17.77 7.22
C ALA A 361 6.56 17.62 7.49
N ASP A 362 5.85 18.73 7.74
CA ASP A 362 4.40 18.78 7.96
C ASP A 362 3.58 18.96 6.66
N SER A 363 4.23 19.21 5.51
CA SER A 363 3.60 19.32 4.20
C SER A 363 4.28 18.38 3.21
N GLY A 364 3.71 17.21 3.01
CA GLY A 364 4.32 16.16 2.18
C GLY A 364 4.46 16.55 0.72
N TYR A 365 3.51 17.28 0.15
CA TYR A 365 3.64 17.78 -1.21
C TYR A 365 4.83 18.72 -1.36
N ALA A 366 4.96 19.69 -0.45
CA ALA A 366 6.11 20.59 -0.45
C ALA A 366 7.41 19.81 -0.20
N TYR A 367 7.42 18.91 0.78
CA TYR A 367 8.58 18.05 1.04
C TYR A 367 9.04 17.32 -0.23
N VAL A 368 8.14 16.68 -0.98
CA VAL A 368 8.51 15.95 -2.20
C VAL A 368 9.06 16.90 -3.26
N ILE A 369 8.45 18.08 -3.46
CA ILE A 369 8.91 19.06 -4.46
C ILE A 369 10.30 19.58 -4.09
N TYR A 370 10.54 19.97 -2.84
CA TYR A 370 11.85 20.46 -2.38
C TYR A 370 12.92 19.36 -2.34
N ALA A 371 12.54 18.14 -1.98
CA ALA A 371 13.46 17.00 -1.86
C ALA A 371 13.80 16.33 -3.21
N SER A 372 13.06 16.68 -4.26
CA SER A 372 13.32 16.26 -5.64
C SER A 372 13.12 17.46 -6.57
N THR A 373 12.10 17.45 -7.38
CA THR A 373 11.67 18.55 -8.26
C THR A 373 10.17 18.43 -8.47
N ILE A 374 9.56 19.40 -9.16
CA ILE A 374 8.17 19.25 -9.62
C ILE A 374 8.01 18.02 -10.54
N LEU A 375 9.03 17.68 -11.31
CA LEU A 375 9.04 16.48 -12.14
C LEU A 375 9.02 15.22 -11.28
N GLY A 376 9.78 15.18 -10.17
CA GLY A 376 9.75 14.09 -9.20
C GLY A 376 8.35 13.91 -8.59
N MET A 377 7.66 14.99 -8.25
CA MET A 377 6.28 14.93 -7.78
C MET A 377 5.32 14.37 -8.85
N LEU A 378 5.47 14.79 -10.11
CA LEU A 378 4.66 14.27 -11.22
C LEU A 378 4.90 12.77 -11.46
N VAL A 379 6.16 12.33 -11.43
CA VAL A 379 6.51 10.90 -11.58
C VAL A 379 5.94 10.08 -10.43
N LEU A 380 6.05 10.56 -9.19
CA LEU A 380 5.46 9.90 -8.04
C LEU A 380 3.94 9.79 -8.18
N TRP A 381 3.27 10.87 -8.56
CA TRP A 381 1.83 10.88 -8.80
C TRP A 381 1.41 9.88 -9.87
N LEU A 382 2.05 9.90 -11.03
CA LEU A 382 1.74 8.95 -12.12
C LEU A 382 2.01 7.51 -11.69
N PHE A 383 3.12 7.26 -10.99
CA PHE A 383 3.45 5.93 -10.51
C PHE A 383 2.39 5.42 -9.54
N VAL A 384 2.08 6.14 -8.46
CA VAL A 384 1.09 5.73 -7.45
C VAL A 384 -0.28 5.51 -8.09
N SER A 385 -0.68 6.37 -9.03
CA SER A 385 -1.99 6.29 -9.68
C SER A 385 -2.12 5.16 -10.70
N LEU A 386 -1.03 4.78 -11.37
CA LEU A 386 -1.08 3.84 -12.50
C LEU A 386 -0.49 2.47 -12.18
N VAL A 387 0.36 2.36 -11.16
CA VAL A 387 1.11 1.12 -10.87
C VAL A 387 0.23 -0.09 -10.59
N ALA A 388 -0.95 0.11 -10.02
CA ALA A 388 -1.93 -0.93 -9.75
C ALA A 388 -3.26 -0.70 -10.50
N SER A 389 -3.23 0.09 -11.59
CA SER A 389 -4.44 0.45 -12.36
C SER A 389 -4.80 -0.64 -13.37
N GLN A 390 -5.46 -1.69 -12.92
CA GLN A 390 -5.94 -2.80 -13.75
C GLN A 390 -7.45 -3.04 -13.59
N SER A 391 -8.07 -3.74 -14.55
CA SER A 391 -9.52 -3.93 -14.61
C SER A 391 -10.11 -4.86 -13.54
N GLN A 392 -9.27 -5.55 -12.77
CA GLN A 392 -9.74 -6.49 -11.73
C GLN A 392 -10.23 -5.72 -10.50
N PRO A 393 -11.41 -6.08 -9.93
CA PRO A 393 -12.01 -5.33 -8.81
C PRO A 393 -11.12 -5.22 -7.56
N ARG A 394 -10.31 -6.26 -7.27
CA ARG A 394 -9.34 -6.27 -6.16
C ARG A 394 -8.26 -5.24 -6.39
N VAL A 395 -7.68 -5.23 -7.60
CA VAL A 395 -6.60 -4.31 -7.97
C VAL A 395 -7.10 -2.87 -7.98
N MET A 396 -8.29 -2.62 -8.52
CA MET A 396 -8.92 -1.29 -8.52
C MET A 396 -9.15 -0.78 -7.10
N ARG A 397 -9.66 -1.63 -6.19
CA ARG A 397 -9.81 -1.26 -4.77
C ARG A 397 -8.47 -0.91 -4.14
N CYS A 398 -7.46 -1.77 -4.33
CA CYS A 398 -6.11 -1.52 -3.83
C CYS A 398 -5.54 -0.21 -4.38
N SER A 399 -5.67 0.04 -5.69
CA SER A 399 -5.20 1.25 -6.33
C SER A 399 -5.89 2.51 -5.80
N LEU A 400 -7.21 2.52 -5.69
CA LEU A 400 -7.95 3.68 -5.19
C LEU A 400 -7.61 3.97 -3.73
N LEU A 401 -7.56 2.94 -2.87
CA LEU A 401 -7.23 3.10 -1.45
C LEU A 401 -5.77 3.51 -1.24
N LEU A 402 -4.85 2.99 -2.06
CA LEU A 402 -3.45 3.44 -2.09
C LEU A 402 -3.37 4.93 -2.40
N ASN A 403 -4.04 5.39 -3.47
CA ASN A 403 -4.07 6.78 -3.87
C ASN A 403 -4.66 7.68 -2.78
N LEU A 404 -5.81 7.30 -2.22
CA LEU A 404 -6.44 8.03 -1.12
C LEU A 404 -5.49 8.12 0.08
N TYR A 405 -4.85 7.02 0.48
CA TYR A 405 -3.92 7.01 1.60
C TYR A 405 -2.71 7.89 1.34
N VAL A 406 -2.01 7.70 0.21
CA VAL A 406 -0.78 8.43 -0.09
C VAL A 406 -1.07 9.93 -0.22
N PHE A 407 -2.01 10.32 -1.07
CA PHE A 407 -2.23 11.74 -1.37
C PHE A 407 -2.92 12.51 -0.23
N SER A 408 -3.80 11.86 0.55
CA SER A 408 -4.33 12.49 1.77
C SER A 408 -3.26 12.61 2.86
N SER A 409 -2.35 11.64 2.98
CA SER A 409 -1.25 11.73 3.95
C SER A 409 -0.27 12.83 3.59
N LEU A 410 0.03 13.04 2.30
CA LEU A 410 0.91 14.11 1.84
C LEU A 410 0.33 15.53 2.08
N THR A 411 -0.97 15.69 2.36
CA THR A 411 -1.52 16.99 2.72
C THR A 411 -1.12 17.47 4.12
N ILE A 412 -0.75 16.55 5.03
CA ILE A 412 -0.53 16.87 6.45
C ILE A 412 0.76 16.28 7.05
N SER A 413 1.50 15.47 6.30
CA SER A 413 2.72 14.81 6.77
C SER A 413 3.66 14.48 5.61
N GLY A 414 4.92 14.91 5.69
CA GLY A 414 5.91 14.71 4.62
C GLY A 414 6.46 13.30 4.59
N ASN A 415 6.97 12.83 5.72
CA ASN A 415 7.82 11.63 5.77
C ASN A 415 7.10 10.34 6.16
N SER A 416 5.92 10.43 6.74
CA SER A 416 5.27 9.25 7.35
C SER A 416 4.88 8.18 6.33
N VAL A 417 4.51 8.57 5.10
CA VAL A 417 4.15 7.66 4.01
C VAL A 417 5.35 6.86 3.51
N PHE A 418 6.55 7.47 3.56
CA PHE A 418 7.79 6.87 3.11
C PHE A 418 8.55 6.13 4.21
N SER A 419 8.08 6.21 5.47
CA SER A 419 8.73 5.52 6.57
C SER A 419 8.75 4.01 6.34
N ILE A 420 9.95 3.42 6.28
CA ILE A 420 10.15 1.99 6.00
C ILE A 420 9.31 1.10 6.93
N LYS A 421 9.04 1.54 8.16
CA LYS A 421 8.27 0.81 9.18
C LYS A 421 6.86 0.42 8.69
N THR A 422 6.21 1.31 7.98
CA THR A 422 4.84 1.13 7.48
C THR A 422 4.80 0.95 5.96
N ALA A 423 5.68 1.66 5.24
CA ALA A 423 5.78 1.57 3.79
C ALA A 423 6.12 0.14 3.32
N ALA A 424 6.97 -0.60 4.06
CA ALA A 424 7.31 -1.98 3.72
C ALA A 424 6.07 -2.88 3.61
N LEU A 425 5.15 -2.80 4.57
CA LEU A 425 3.90 -3.57 4.57
C LEU A 425 2.94 -3.11 3.44
N LEU A 426 2.79 -1.80 3.26
CA LEU A 426 1.93 -1.25 2.21
C LEU A 426 2.40 -1.68 0.82
N TRP A 427 3.67 -1.47 0.51
CA TRP A 427 4.20 -1.77 -0.82
C TRP A 427 4.36 -3.28 -1.06
N LEU A 428 4.55 -4.08 0.00
CA LEU A 428 4.44 -5.54 -0.09
C LEU A 428 3.04 -5.96 -0.55
N LEU A 429 1.98 -5.40 0.04
CA LEU A 429 0.59 -5.66 -0.34
C LEU A 429 0.32 -5.23 -1.79
N VAL A 430 0.70 -4.01 -2.16
CA VAL A 430 0.52 -3.49 -3.53
C VAL A 430 1.26 -4.36 -4.55
N GLY A 431 2.50 -4.73 -4.26
CA GLY A 431 3.31 -5.60 -5.11
C GLY A 431 2.70 -6.99 -5.30
N HIS A 432 2.14 -7.58 -4.23
CA HIS A 432 1.46 -8.86 -4.29
C HIS A 432 0.18 -8.79 -5.15
N VAL A 433 -0.69 -7.82 -4.89
CA VAL A 433 -1.97 -7.66 -5.62
C VAL A 433 -1.72 -7.41 -7.11
N ARG A 434 -0.73 -6.56 -7.45
CA ARG A 434 -0.33 -6.29 -8.82
C ARG A 434 0.32 -7.50 -9.49
N GLY A 435 1.23 -8.20 -8.81
CA GLY A 435 1.94 -9.37 -9.32
C GLY A 435 0.99 -10.50 -9.70
N GLU A 436 -0.01 -10.78 -8.87
CA GLU A 436 -1.06 -11.76 -9.14
C GLU A 436 -1.88 -11.39 -10.39
N ALA A 437 -2.23 -10.11 -10.55
CA ALA A 437 -3.00 -9.64 -11.70
C ALA A 437 -2.23 -9.80 -13.01
N LEU A 438 -0.94 -9.41 -13.05
CA LEU A 438 -0.08 -9.56 -14.22
C LEU A 438 0.10 -11.04 -14.62
N THR A 439 0.21 -11.94 -13.65
CA THR A 439 0.33 -13.38 -13.91
C THR A 439 -0.96 -13.94 -14.56
N ARG A 440 -2.13 -13.50 -14.10
CA ARG A 440 -3.43 -13.91 -14.69
C ARG A 440 -3.60 -13.38 -16.11
N GLU A 441 -3.25 -12.13 -16.38
CA GLU A 441 -3.31 -11.55 -17.73
C GLU A 441 -2.42 -12.30 -18.71
N ALA A 442 -1.18 -12.65 -18.30
CA ALA A 442 -0.26 -13.42 -19.13
C ALA A 442 -0.83 -14.82 -19.47
N GLY A 443 -1.46 -15.50 -18.50
CA GLY A 443 -2.10 -16.79 -18.71
C GLY A 443 -3.28 -16.71 -19.68
N THR A 444 -4.10 -15.66 -19.60
CA THR A 444 -5.25 -15.46 -20.49
C THR A 444 -4.80 -15.20 -21.95
N ASN A 445 -3.78 -14.39 -22.15
CA ASN A 445 -3.24 -14.08 -23.47
C ASN A 445 -2.61 -15.32 -24.14
N SER A 446 -1.91 -16.16 -23.39
CA SER A 446 -1.34 -17.41 -23.92
C SER A 446 -2.42 -18.39 -24.41
N LEU A 447 -3.56 -18.46 -23.73
CA LEU A 447 -4.70 -19.29 -24.12
C LEU A 447 -5.39 -18.76 -25.39
N LEU A 448 -5.51 -17.44 -25.56
CA LEU A 448 -6.08 -16.81 -26.74
C LEU A 448 -5.19 -17.03 -27.97
N ASP A 449 -3.88 -16.93 -27.82
CA ASP A 449 -2.92 -17.19 -28.90
C ASP A 449 -2.91 -18.65 -29.30
N SER A 450 -2.96 -19.60 -28.36
CA SER A 450 -3.06 -21.04 -28.68
C SER A 450 -4.34 -21.39 -29.45
N ASN A 451 -5.45 -20.74 -29.15
CA ASN A 451 -6.72 -20.93 -29.85
C ASN A 451 -6.71 -20.33 -31.29
N LYS A 452 -6.02 -19.19 -31.49
CA LYS A 452 -5.80 -18.62 -32.83
C LYS A 452 -5.00 -19.55 -33.71
N PHE A 453 -3.91 -20.14 -33.20
CA PHE A 453 -3.10 -21.11 -33.96
C PHE A 453 -3.86 -22.40 -34.28
N ARG A 454 -4.74 -22.89 -33.39
CA ARG A 454 -5.60 -24.05 -33.66
C ARG A 454 -6.65 -23.74 -34.75
N GLY A 455 -7.25 -22.55 -34.71
CA GLY A 455 -8.24 -22.13 -35.74
C GLY A 455 -7.63 -22.00 -37.14
N GLN A 456 -6.37 -21.56 -37.25
CA GLN A 456 -5.67 -21.48 -38.52
C GLN A 456 -5.29 -22.87 -39.08
N ARG A 457 -4.82 -23.81 -38.23
CA ARG A 457 -4.53 -25.19 -38.66
C ARG A 457 -5.80 -25.95 -39.16
N GLY A 458 -6.94 -25.70 -38.55
CA GLY A 458 -8.21 -26.28 -38.97
C GLY A 458 -8.70 -25.75 -40.35
N ARG A 459 -8.36 -24.50 -40.71
CA ARG A 459 -8.69 -23.94 -42.04
C ARG A 459 -7.77 -24.40 -43.15
N MET A 460 -6.50 -24.72 -42.89
CA MET A 460 -5.58 -25.23 -43.92
C MET A 460 -5.80 -26.70 -44.28
N SER A 461 -6.47 -27.48 -43.44
CA SER A 461 -6.71 -28.91 -43.69
C SER A 461 -7.87 -29.20 -44.63
N PHE A 462 -8.75 -28.24 -44.95
CA PHE A 462 -9.89 -28.43 -45.83
C PHE A 462 -9.71 -27.94 -47.28
N ALA A 463 -8.54 -27.31 -47.60
CA ALA A 463 -8.31 -26.76 -48.95
C ALA A 463 -7.56 -27.69 -49.91
N GLY A 464 -7.34 -28.95 -49.55
CA GLY A 464 -6.43 -29.86 -50.27
C GLY A 464 -7.00 -31.17 -50.79
N CYS A 465 -8.32 -31.33 -50.97
CA CYS A 465 -8.89 -32.52 -51.65
C CYS A 465 -9.83 -32.07 -52.77
N SER A 466 -9.25 -31.73 -53.94
CA SER A 466 -10.01 -31.81 -55.20
C SER A 466 -9.95 -33.24 -55.70
N PRO A 467 -11.09 -33.92 -55.95
CA PRO A 467 -11.09 -35.22 -56.63
C PRO A 467 -10.76 -35.02 -58.12
N SER A 468 -9.59 -35.51 -58.53
CA SER A 468 -9.26 -35.65 -59.99
C SER A 468 -10.20 -36.64 -60.60
N LEU A 469 -11.08 -36.17 -61.50
CA LEU A 469 -11.84 -36.95 -62.43
C LEU A 469 -10.89 -37.69 -63.40
N ILE A 470 -10.79 -39.01 -63.25
CA ILE A 470 -10.20 -39.89 -64.19
C ILE A 470 -11.30 -40.09 -65.30
N ALA A 471 -11.10 -39.53 -66.50
CA ALA A 471 -11.87 -39.85 -67.71
C ALA A 471 -11.20 -41.04 -68.35
N ASP A 472 -11.88 -42.16 -68.30
CA ASP A 472 -11.60 -43.31 -69.13
C ASP A 472 -11.98 -42.96 -70.62
N SER A 473 -11.05 -43.19 -71.54
CA SER A 473 -11.28 -43.23 -72.93
C SER A 473 -10.93 -44.63 -73.48
N SER A 474 -11.92 -45.37 -73.85
CA SER A 474 -11.87 -46.52 -74.74
C SER A 474 -11.40 -46.19 -76.13
#